data_38d7e2f87cffc8bf078afc8169340023
#
_entry.id   38d7e2f87cffc8bf078afc8169340023
#
_cell.length_a   1.000
_cell.length_b   1.000
_cell.length_c   1.000
_cell.angle_alpha   90.00
_cell.angle_beta   90.00
_cell.angle_gamma   90.00
#
_symmetry.space_group_name_H-M   'P 1'
#
loop_
_entity.id
_entity.type
_entity.pdbx_description
1 polymer ?
#
loop_
_entity_poly.entity_id
_entity_poly.type
_entity_poly.pdbx_seq_one_letter_code
_entity_poly.pdbx_strand_id
1 'polypeptide(L)'
;MIIDRCRDIEEFKRVHAECENERIPSAESILALGNYCFCFYEKETEKLVGCIYLEDDEGRVCLSGFSVRKNYDIVIKAIKFISELVREDDLYSMSDKPSAKLVLRRCGFKQIDDETFLRKAY
;
A
#
# COMPACT_ATOMS: atom_id res chain seq x y z
N MET A 1 -11.80 9.16 4.75
CA MET A 1 -10.71 8.19 4.99
C MET A 1 -9.68 8.81 5.92
N ILE A 2 -9.21 8.05 6.88
CA ILE A 2 -8.17 8.47 7.82
C ILE A 2 -6.92 7.64 7.52
N ILE A 3 -5.77 8.31 7.36
CA ILE A 3 -4.48 7.64 7.25
C ILE A 3 -3.71 7.91 8.54
N ASP A 4 -3.23 6.85 9.18
CA ASP A 4 -2.57 6.93 10.47
C ASP A 4 -1.62 5.76 10.65
N ARG A 5 -0.91 5.75 11.75
CA ARG A 5 -0.15 4.56 12.20
C ARG A 5 -1.13 3.48 12.65
N CYS A 6 -0.62 2.26 12.84
CA CYS A 6 -1.44 1.19 13.39
C CYS A 6 -1.96 1.60 14.78
N ARG A 7 -3.27 1.62 14.92
CA ARG A 7 -3.94 1.98 16.18
C ARG A 7 -4.18 0.79 17.10
N ASP A 8 -4.32 -0.40 16.49
CA ASP A 8 -4.66 -1.63 17.21
C ASP A 8 -3.96 -2.79 16.50
N ILE A 9 -2.96 -3.37 17.16
CA ILE A 9 -2.15 -4.45 16.60
C ILE A 9 -3.00 -5.70 16.33
N GLU A 10 -3.95 -6.02 17.19
CA GLU A 10 -4.80 -7.19 17.00
C GLU A 10 -5.74 -7.03 15.80
N GLU A 11 -6.29 -5.85 15.61
CA GLU A 11 -7.07 -5.53 14.41
C GLU A 11 -6.19 -5.62 13.16
N PHE A 12 -4.99 -5.09 13.20
CA PHE A 12 -4.04 -5.16 12.08
C PHE A 12 -3.75 -6.61 11.68
N LYS A 13 -3.45 -7.46 12.66
CA LYS A 13 -3.17 -8.88 12.41
C LYS A 13 -4.37 -9.62 11.81
N ARG A 14 -5.58 -9.30 12.28
CA ARG A 14 -6.80 -9.90 11.75
C ARG A 14 -7.03 -9.51 10.30
N VAL A 15 -6.91 -8.22 9.98
CA VAL A 15 -7.08 -7.71 8.62
C VAL A 15 -6.00 -8.27 7.69
N HIS A 16 -4.76 -8.32 8.16
CA HIS A 16 -3.66 -8.93 7.43
C HIS A 16 -3.96 -10.40 7.09
N ALA A 17 -4.46 -11.16 8.06
CA ALA A 17 -4.78 -12.58 7.85
C ALA A 17 -5.88 -12.77 6.80
N GLU A 18 -6.87 -11.87 6.74
CA GLU A 18 -7.92 -11.91 5.72
C GLU A 18 -7.38 -11.64 4.31
N CYS A 19 -6.29 -10.90 4.21
CA CYS A 19 -5.68 -10.51 2.93
C CYS A 19 -4.45 -11.34 2.59
N GLU A 20 -4.05 -12.27 3.44
CA GLU A 20 -2.80 -13.00 3.32
C GLU A 20 -2.68 -13.71 1.97
N ASN A 21 -1.52 -13.54 1.35
CA ASN A 21 -1.09 -14.28 0.18
C ASN A 21 0.43 -14.43 0.23
N GLU A 22 0.99 -15.23 -0.66
CA GLU A 22 2.42 -15.57 -0.66
C GLU A 22 3.34 -14.36 -0.85
N ARG A 23 2.84 -13.25 -1.40
CA ARG A 23 3.64 -12.05 -1.68
C ARG A 23 3.63 -11.03 -0.54
N ILE A 24 2.76 -11.21 0.44
CA ILE A 24 2.66 -10.28 1.57
C ILE A 24 3.55 -10.78 2.71
N PRO A 25 4.49 -9.95 3.22
CA PRO A 25 5.27 -10.30 4.40
C PRO A 25 4.37 -10.50 5.63
N SER A 26 4.93 -11.05 6.71
CA SER A 26 4.19 -11.22 7.95
C SER A 26 3.74 -9.87 8.52
N ALA A 27 2.68 -9.89 9.32
CA ALA A 27 2.20 -8.67 9.97
C ALA A 27 3.29 -8.02 10.83
N GLU A 28 4.07 -8.81 11.54
CA GLU A 28 5.18 -8.34 12.36
C GLU A 28 6.25 -7.64 11.52
N SER A 29 6.60 -8.19 10.36
CA SER A 29 7.58 -7.57 9.45
C SER A 29 7.10 -6.23 8.92
N ILE A 30 5.82 -6.12 8.58
CA ILE A 30 5.23 -4.86 8.09
C ILE A 30 5.21 -3.82 9.22
N LEU A 31 4.76 -4.21 10.41
CA LEU A 31 4.71 -3.30 11.57
C LEU A 31 6.10 -2.81 11.98
N ALA A 32 7.13 -3.64 11.78
CA ALA A 32 8.52 -3.27 12.06
C ALA A 32 9.04 -2.14 11.16
N LEU A 33 8.37 -1.84 10.04
CA LEU A 33 8.74 -0.72 9.17
C LEU A 33 8.46 0.65 9.81
N GLY A 34 7.71 0.67 10.91
CA GLY A 34 7.48 1.87 11.72
C GLY A 34 6.84 3.00 10.93
N ASN A 35 7.56 4.10 10.75
CA ASN A 35 7.06 5.29 10.05
C ASN A 35 6.77 5.07 8.56
N TYR A 36 7.22 3.96 7.99
CA TYR A 36 6.97 3.62 6.59
C TYR A 36 5.77 2.68 6.41
N CYS A 37 5.02 2.46 7.48
CA CYS A 37 3.78 1.69 7.47
C CYS A 37 2.61 2.64 7.71
N PHE A 38 1.70 2.73 6.74
CA PHE A 38 0.56 3.64 6.77
C PHE A 38 -0.72 2.84 6.75
N CYS A 39 -1.48 2.89 7.83
CA CYS A 39 -2.78 2.25 7.92
C CYS A 39 -3.86 3.23 7.47
N PHE A 40 -4.86 2.74 6.74
CA PHE A 40 -5.99 3.58 6.36
C PHE A 40 -7.28 3.00 6.90
N TYR A 41 -8.09 3.91 7.45
CA TYR A 41 -9.29 3.61 8.20
C TYR A 41 -10.50 4.25 7.54
N GLU A 42 -11.63 3.59 7.66
CA GLU A 42 -12.89 4.16 7.24
C GLU A 42 -13.25 5.31 8.18
N LYS A 43 -13.64 6.45 7.62
CA LYS A 43 -13.85 7.68 8.40
C LYS A 43 -14.95 7.54 9.45
N GLU A 44 -16.06 6.91 9.11
CA GLU A 44 -17.23 6.85 10.00
C GLU A 44 -17.11 5.78 11.08
N THR A 45 -16.64 4.60 10.71
CA THR A 45 -16.55 3.46 11.64
C THR A 45 -15.19 3.37 12.31
N GLU A 46 -14.19 4.07 11.78
CA GLU A 46 -12.79 3.99 12.18
C GLU A 46 -12.21 2.57 12.13
N LYS A 47 -12.81 1.71 11.31
CA LYS A 47 -12.30 0.36 11.08
C LYS A 47 -11.15 0.37 10.10
N LEU A 48 -10.16 -0.47 10.36
CA LEU A 48 -9.03 -0.65 9.45
C LEU A 48 -9.50 -1.27 8.14
N VAL A 49 -9.20 -0.58 7.04
CA VAL A 49 -9.50 -1.05 5.68
C VAL A 49 -8.29 -1.74 5.06
N GLY A 50 -7.10 -1.24 5.33
CA GLY A 50 -5.89 -1.80 4.79
C GLY A 50 -4.65 -1.03 5.22
N CYS A 51 -3.55 -1.38 4.59
CA CYS A 51 -2.24 -0.81 4.90
C CYS A 51 -1.45 -0.63 3.62
N ILE A 52 -0.69 0.46 3.56
CA ILE A 52 0.32 0.69 2.53
C ILE A 52 1.64 0.86 3.25
N TYR A 53 2.67 0.21 2.74
CA TYR A 53 4.00 0.33 3.32
C TYR A 53 5.04 0.54 2.23
N LEU A 54 6.13 1.19 2.63
CA LEU A 54 7.27 1.48 1.76
C LEU A 54 8.45 0.65 2.21
N GLU A 55 9.15 0.07 1.25
CA GLU A 55 10.36 -0.70 1.48
C GLU A 55 11.48 -0.22 0.56
N ASP A 56 12.72 -0.36 1.04
CA ASP A 56 13.89 -0.17 0.21
C ASP A 56 14.30 -1.52 -0.37
N ASP A 57 14.24 -1.65 -1.69
CA ASP A 57 14.65 -2.84 -2.40
C ASP A 57 15.82 -2.49 -3.34
N GLU A 58 17.02 -2.79 -2.88
CA GLU A 58 18.26 -2.51 -3.63
C GLU A 58 18.38 -1.05 -4.10
N GLY A 59 18.05 -0.12 -3.22
CA GLY A 59 18.09 1.32 -3.51
C GLY A 59 16.85 1.86 -4.18
N ARG A 60 15.83 1.03 -4.43
CA ARG A 60 14.55 1.45 -4.96
C ARG A 60 13.53 1.60 -3.86
N VAL A 61 12.77 2.68 -3.89
CA VAL A 61 11.63 2.85 -3.00
C VAL A 61 10.45 2.10 -3.59
N CYS A 62 9.99 1.07 -2.90
CA CYS A 62 8.89 0.21 -3.34
C CYS A 62 7.66 0.38 -2.46
N LEU A 63 6.50 0.49 -3.10
CA LEU A 63 5.20 0.59 -2.45
C LEU A 63 4.49 -0.74 -2.55
N SER A 64 3.99 -1.23 -1.43
CA SER A 64 3.18 -2.43 -1.35
C SER A 64 2.05 -2.23 -0.34
N GLY A 65 1.11 -3.13 -0.30
CA GLY A 65 0.02 -3.03 0.65
C GLY A 65 -1.02 -4.11 0.50
N PHE A 66 -2.04 -4.02 1.36
CA PHE A 66 -3.19 -4.91 1.32
C PHE A 66 -4.45 -4.16 1.74
N SER A 67 -5.60 -4.65 1.31
CA SER A 67 -6.90 -4.09 1.65
C SER A 67 -7.95 -5.20 1.69
N VAL A 68 -8.81 -5.19 2.72
CA VAL A 68 -9.90 -6.16 2.87
C VAL A 68 -11.08 -5.89 1.96
N ARG A 69 -11.21 -4.65 1.49
CA ARG A 69 -12.34 -4.26 0.66
C ARG A 69 -11.88 -3.97 -0.76
N LYS A 70 -12.68 -4.42 -1.72
CA LYS A 70 -12.52 -4.03 -3.11
C LYS A 70 -13.08 -2.61 -3.30
N ASN A 71 -12.73 -1.71 -2.42
CA ASN A 71 -13.07 -0.30 -2.51
C ASN A 71 -11.90 0.43 -3.15
N TYR A 72 -11.89 0.42 -4.46
CA TYR A 72 -10.80 1.00 -5.24
C TYR A 72 -10.63 2.50 -5.01
N ASP A 73 -11.70 3.22 -4.71
CA ASP A 73 -11.62 4.66 -4.48
C ASP A 73 -10.79 4.98 -3.24
N ILE A 74 -10.97 4.22 -2.15
CA ILE A 74 -10.19 4.40 -0.93
C ILE A 74 -8.73 4.03 -1.19
N VAL A 75 -8.49 2.92 -1.84
CA VAL A 75 -7.12 2.45 -2.15
C VAL A 75 -6.40 3.47 -3.04
N ILE A 76 -7.07 3.97 -4.08
CA ILE A 76 -6.50 4.98 -4.98
C ILE A 76 -6.13 6.25 -4.20
N LYS A 77 -7.01 6.73 -3.33
CA LYS A 77 -6.73 7.91 -2.49
C LYS A 77 -5.54 7.68 -1.58
N ALA A 78 -5.45 6.50 -0.96
CA ALA A 78 -4.33 6.15 -0.08
C ALA A 78 -3.01 6.12 -0.85
N ILE A 79 -2.98 5.47 -2.02
CA ILE A 79 -1.79 5.40 -2.86
C ILE A 79 -1.37 6.79 -3.33
N LYS A 80 -2.31 7.61 -3.77
CA LYS A 80 -2.01 8.99 -4.19
C LYS A 80 -1.43 9.82 -3.07
N PHE A 81 -1.94 9.68 -1.85
CA PHE A 81 -1.42 10.38 -0.69
C PHE A 81 0.03 9.98 -0.41
N ILE A 82 0.33 8.68 -0.37
CA ILE A 82 1.68 8.18 -0.12
C ILE A 82 2.62 8.57 -1.27
N SER A 83 2.15 8.47 -2.51
CA SER A 83 2.90 8.87 -3.69
C SER A 83 3.34 10.33 -3.62
N GLU A 84 2.46 11.21 -3.13
CA GLU A 84 2.77 12.63 -2.95
C GLU A 84 3.81 12.88 -1.85
N LEU A 85 3.76 12.09 -0.76
CA LEU A 85 4.75 12.19 0.32
C LEU A 85 6.17 11.89 -0.16
N VAL A 86 6.32 11.00 -1.11
CA VAL A 86 7.62 10.57 -1.65
C VAL A 86 7.81 11.01 -3.09
N ARG A 87 7.24 12.14 -3.46
CA ARG A 87 7.28 12.65 -4.85
C ARG A 87 8.67 12.86 -5.42
N GLU A 88 9.66 13.10 -4.58
CA GLU A 88 11.04 13.36 -4.99
C GLU A 88 11.78 12.07 -5.36
N ASP A 89 11.22 10.92 -5.06
CA ASP A 89 11.80 9.63 -5.38
C ASP A 89 11.03 8.93 -6.49
N ASP A 90 11.72 8.16 -7.31
CA ASP A 90 11.06 7.21 -8.20
C ASP A 90 10.41 6.13 -7.32
N LEU A 91 9.12 5.92 -7.50
CA LEU A 91 8.34 4.98 -6.70
C LEU A 91 7.96 3.76 -7.55
N TYR A 92 8.36 2.58 -7.08
CA TYR A 92 8.08 1.32 -7.75
C TYR A 92 6.97 0.57 -7.03
N SER A 93 6.26 -0.25 -7.76
CA SER A 93 5.29 -1.20 -7.17
C SER A 93 5.19 -2.41 -8.08
N MET A 94 5.03 -3.58 -7.47
CA MET A 94 4.95 -4.83 -8.21
C MET A 94 3.59 -5.50 -7.97
N SER A 95 2.98 -5.99 -9.03
CA SER A 95 1.74 -6.77 -8.93
C SER A 95 1.53 -7.63 -10.16
N ASP A 96 0.99 -8.83 -9.93
CA ASP A 96 0.54 -9.75 -10.99
C ASP A 96 -1.00 -9.74 -11.12
N LYS A 97 -1.71 -9.08 -10.21
CA LYS A 97 -3.18 -9.05 -10.19
C LYS A 97 -3.73 -7.97 -11.10
N PRO A 98 -4.66 -8.29 -12.02
CA PRO A 98 -5.26 -7.29 -12.92
C PRO A 98 -5.89 -6.11 -12.19
N SER A 99 -6.57 -6.35 -11.06
CA SER A 99 -7.20 -5.29 -10.28
C SER A 99 -6.18 -4.32 -9.69
N ALA A 100 -5.07 -4.83 -9.15
CA ALA A 100 -4.00 -4.01 -8.62
C ALA A 100 -3.29 -3.22 -9.71
N LYS A 101 -3.06 -3.83 -10.88
CA LYS A 101 -2.49 -3.14 -12.03
C LYS A 101 -3.35 -1.96 -12.48
N LEU A 102 -4.68 -2.15 -12.49
CA LEU A 102 -5.61 -1.07 -12.83
C LEU A 102 -5.51 0.09 -11.84
N VAL A 103 -5.48 -0.22 -10.54
CA VAL A 103 -5.35 0.78 -9.48
C VAL A 103 -4.05 1.57 -9.64
N LEU A 104 -2.93 0.89 -9.88
CA LEU A 104 -1.63 1.54 -10.07
C LEU A 104 -1.65 2.48 -11.27
N ARG A 105 -2.23 2.05 -12.40
CA ARG A 105 -2.36 2.92 -13.57
C ARG A 105 -3.17 4.18 -13.26
N ARG A 106 -4.26 4.05 -12.51
CA ARG A 106 -5.09 5.18 -12.11
C ARG A 106 -4.37 6.14 -11.15
N CYS A 107 -3.35 5.65 -10.46
CA CYS A 107 -2.51 6.47 -9.58
C CYS A 107 -1.31 7.10 -10.30
N GLY A 108 -1.23 6.96 -11.62
CA GLY A 108 -0.17 7.56 -12.42
C GLY A 108 1.07 6.70 -12.60
N PHE A 109 1.03 5.45 -12.20
CA PHE A 109 2.12 4.51 -12.43
C PHE A 109 2.07 3.99 -13.87
N LYS A 110 3.25 3.84 -14.47
CA LYS A 110 3.41 3.25 -15.79
C LYS A 110 4.02 1.87 -15.67
N GLN A 111 3.49 0.92 -16.40
CA GLN A 111 4.04 -0.44 -16.43
C GLN A 111 5.35 -0.45 -17.22
N ILE A 112 6.42 -0.97 -16.60
CA ILE A 112 7.75 -1.05 -17.22
C ILE A 112 8.16 -2.48 -17.57
N ASP A 113 7.52 -3.49 -16.96
CA ASP A 113 7.62 -4.90 -17.34
C ASP A 113 6.35 -5.63 -16.92
N ASP A 114 6.31 -6.96 -17.01
CA ASP A 114 5.08 -7.74 -16.77
C ASP A 114 4.44 -7.49 -15.41
N GLU A 115 5.23 -7.21 -14.37
CA GLU A 115 4.75 -7.06 -13.01
C GLU A 115 5.15 -5.75 -12.35
N THR A 116 6.04 -4.97 -12.95
CA THR A 116 6.64 -3.79 -12.32
C THR A 116 6.04 -2.51 -12.86
N PHE A 117 5.69 -1.61 -11.96
CA PHE A 117 5.14 -0.30 -12.25
C PHE A 117 6.04 0.77 -11.64
N LEU A 118 6.12 1.91 -12.31
CA LEU A 118 6.96 3.04 -11.92
C LEU A 118 6.18 4.35 -12.00
N ARG A 119 6.24 5.13 -10.93
CA ARG A 119 5.87 6.55 -10.91
C ARG A 119 7.15 7.35 -10.76
N LYS A 120 7.53 8.09 -11.78
CA LYS A 120 8.72 8.93 -11.78
C LYS A 120 8.63 10.05 -10.74
N ALA A 121 9.77 10.40 -10.16
CA ALA A 121 9.90 11.58 -9.28
C ALA A 121 9.43 12.86 -9.99
N TYR A 122 8.88 13.78 -9.23
CA TYR A 122 8.41 15.08 -9.76
C TYR A 122 8.46 16.21 -8.73
#